data_2f0e2806c938a24947b0ef551b266196
#
_entry.id   2f0e2806c938a24947b0ef551b266196
#
_cell.length_a   1.000
_cell.length_b   1.000
_cell.length_c   1.000
_cell.angle_alpha   90.00
_cell.angle_beta   90.00
_cell.angle_gamma   90.00
#
_symmetry.space_group_name_H-M   'P 1'
#
loop_
_entity.id
_entity.type
_entity.pdbx_description
1 polymer ?
#
loop_
_entity_poly.entity_id
_entity_poly.type
_entity_poly.pdbx_seq_one_letter_code
_entity_poly.pdbx_strand_id
1 'polypeptide(L)'
;MNYKKSGEVTSGNRNACKKFVAEEYQEAFLKFADITTLPVRMKNEETIVMEYQMKDGNWHKLRFIEKKRDKDGNLTHVLCAIRSISDVKKKEQELLQQVAEARKDAALKSRFLSNMSHDIRTPINGIIGMTELADRYPDNPEIQKKCREKLLES
;
A
#
# COMPACT_ATOMS: atom_id res chain seq x y z
N MET A 1 34.02 -1.94 -31.50
CA MET A 1 32.90 -2.35 -30.63
C MET A 1 32.68 -3.84 -30.80
N ASN A 2 33.06 -4.64 -29.80
CA ASN A 2 32.92 -6.10 -29.89
C ASN A 2 31.48 -6.48 -29.54
N TYR A 3 30.72 -6.90 -30.54
CA TYR A 3 29.41 -7.53 -30.33
C TYR A 3 29.63 -8.94 -29.78
N LYS A 4 29.28 -9.15 -28.47
CA LYS A 4 29.26 -10.50 -27.93
C LYS A 4 28.13 -11.30 -28.58
N LYS A 5 28.42 -12.54 -29.00
CA LYS A 5 27.42 -13.47 -29.55
C LYS A 5 26.37 -13.80 -28.44
N SER A 6 25.13 -14.01 -28.82
CA SER A 6 23.99 -14.20 -27.88
C SER A 6 24.21 -15.28 -26.79
N GLY A 7 24.99 -16.34 -27.09
CA GLY A 7 25.33 -17.40 -26.13
C GLY A 7 26.23 -16.96 -24.97
N GLU A 8 27.16 -16.00 -25.20
CA GLU A 8 28.02 -15.46 -24.13
C GLU A 8 27.29 -14.52 -23.17
N VAL A 9 26.27 -13.81 -23.67
CA VAL A 9 25.43 -12.90 -22.84
C VAL A 9 24.59 -13.71 -21.87
N THR A 10 24.05 -14.84 -22.28
CA THR A 10 23.16 -15.69 -21.48
C THR A 10 23.93 -16.40 -20.34
N SER A 11 25.16 -16.88 -20.60
CA SER A 11 26.00 -17.51 -19.57
C SER A 11 26.52 -16.49 -18.53
N GLY A 12 26.93 -15.32 -19.00
CA GLY A 12 27.34 -14.21 -18.13
C GLY A 12 26.21 -13.72 -17.23
N ASN A 13 25.01 -13.60 -17.75
CA ASN A 13 23.83 -13.21 -16.98
C ASN A 13 23.46 -14.23 -15.90
N ARG A 14 23.60 -15.54 -16.17
CA ARG A 14 23.30 -16.59 -15.18
C ARG A 14 24.24 -16.56 -13.99
N ASN A 15 25.54 -16.37 -14.21
CA ASN A 15 26.54 -16.27 -13.14
C ASN A 15 26.36 -14.97 -12.34
N ALA A 16 26.14 -13.84 -12.99
CA ALA A 16 25.88 -12.57 -12.35
C ALA A 16 24.58 -12.62 -11.52
N CYS A 17 23.52 -13.23 -12.05
CA CYS A 17 22.26 -13.43 -11.36
C CYS A 17 22.48 -14.20 -10.03
N LYS A 18 23.10 -15.37 -10.07
CA LYS A 18 23.38 -16.18 -8.87
C LYS A 18 24.24 -15.46 -7.83
N LYS A 19 25.16 -14.58 -8.28
CA LYS A 19 26.09 -13.86 -7.40
C LYS A 19 25.41 -12.67 -6.71
N PHE A 20 24.56 -11.93 -7.42
CA PHE A 20 24.11 -10.62 -6.96
C PHE A 20 22.60 -10.53 -6.69
N VAL A 21 21.75 -11.29 -7.39
CA VAL A 21 20.30 -11.22 -7.24
C VAL A 21 19.84 -12.09 -6.08
N ALA A 22 18.91 -11.61 -5.25
CA ALA A 22 18.31 -12.36 -4.16
C ALA A 22 17.61 -13.62 -4.69
N GLU A 23 17.65 -14.72 -3.93
CA GLU A 23 17.28 -16.05 -4.40
C GLU A 23 15.85 -16.12 -4.94
N GLU A 24 14.93 -15.44 -4.27
CA GLU A 24 13.51 -15.38 -4.65
C GLU A 24 13.27 -14.72 -6.02
N TYR A 25 14.18 -13.86 -6.49
CA TYR A 25 14.06 -13.17 -7.78
C TYR A 25 14.84 -13.82 -8.91
N GLN A 26 15.73 -14.78 -8.62
CA GLN A 26 16.68 -15.32 -9.62
C GLN A 26 16.00 -15.96 -10.82
N GLU A 27 14.99 -16.79 -10.60
CA GLU A 27 14.28 -17.46 -11.70
C GLU A 27 13.54 -16.45 -12.58
N ALA A 28 12.81 -15.52 -11.96
CA ALA A 28 12.08 -14.48 -12.67
C ALA A 28 13.03 -13.54 -13.43
N PHE A 29 14.18 -13.19 -12.80
CA PHE A 29 15.21 -12.36 -13.44
C PHE A 29 15.81 -13.04 -14.67
N LEU A 30 16.18 -14.32 -14.58
CA LEU A 30 16.73 -15.07 -15.71
C LEU A 30 15.74 -15.18 -16.88
N LYS A 31 14.48 -15.44 -16.56
CA LYS A 31 13.41 -15.47 -17.55
C LYS A 31 13.17 -14.11 -18.20
N PHE A 32 13.22 -13.04 -17.39
CA PHE A 32 13.05 -11.67 -17.89
C PHE A 32 14.26 -11.19 -18.71
N ALA A 33 15.48 -11.53 -18.29
CA ALA A 33 16.73 -11.15 -18.96
C ALA A 33 17.03 -11.97 -20.21
N ASP A 34 16.23 -12.97 -20.55
CA ASP A 34 16.39 -13.74 -21.78
C ASP A 34 16.02 -12.89 -23.01
N ILE A 35 17.06 -12.45 -23.71
CA ILE A 35 16.92 -11.58 -24.89
C ILE A 35 16.25 -12.29 -26.07
N THR A 36 16.30 -13.63 -26.13
CA THR A 36 15.72 -14.42 -27.23
C THR A 36 14.20 -14.35 -27.25
N THR A 37 13.59 -14.10 -26.09
CA THR A 37 12.13 -13.99 -25.91
C THR A 37 11.60 -12.56 -26.08
N LEU A 38 12.49 -11.55 -26.18
CA LEU A 38 12.10 -10.13 -26.29
C LEU A 38 11.19 -9.84 -27.46
N PRO A 39 11.42 -10.36 -28.69
CA PRO A 39 10.56 -10.07 -29.83
C PRO A 39 9.09 -10.46 -29.60
N VAL A 40 8.87 -11.55 -28.88
CA VAL A 40 7.53 -12.03 -28.55
C VAL A 40 6.90 -11.18 -27.44
N ARG A 41 7.67 -10.92 -26.36
CA ARG A 41 7.18 -10.17 -25.19
C ARG A 41 6.96 -8.69 -25.48
N MET A 42 7.71 -8.12 -26.40
CA MET A 42 7.60 -6.71 -26.80
C MET A 42 6.78 -6.52 -28.08
N LYS A 43 6.00 -7.52 -28.50
CA LYS A 43 5.21 -7.42 -29.75
C LYS A 43 4.26 -6.22 -29.75
N ASN A 44 3.62 -5.96 -28.61
CA ASN A 44 2.64 -4.88 -28.41
C ASN A 44 3.08 -3.87 -27.36
N GLU A 45 4.31 -3.98 -26.84
CA GLU A 45 4.83 -3.18 -25.75
C GLU A 45 6.14 -2.51 -26.16
N GLU A 46 6.22 -1.20 -26.10
CA GLU A 46 7.46 -0.45 -26.36
C GLU A 46 8.47 -0.58 -25.21
N THR A 47 7.98 -0.87 -24.01
CA THR A 47 8.82 -0.99 -22.82
C THR A 47 8.30 -2.07 -21.89
N ILE A 48 9.18 -2.99 -21.50
CA ILE A 48 8.91 -3.96 -20.45
C ILE A 48 9.85 -3.71 -19.27
N VAL A 49 9.33 -3.90 -18.06
CA VAL A 49 10.05 -3.61 -16.82
C VAL A 49 9.94 -4.76 -15.83
N MET A 50 10.98 -4.91 -15.01
CA MET A 50 11.02 -5.82 -13.88
C MET A 50 11.70 -5.15 -12.69
N GLU A 51 11.13 -5.27 -11.51
CA GLU A 51 11.77 -4.88 -10.26
C GLU A 51 12.28 -6.14 -9.57
N TYR A 52 13.47 -6.06 -9.00
CA TYR A 52 14.10 -7.18 -8.30
C TYR A 52 14.99 -6.68 -7.18
N GLN A 53 15.22 -7.53 -6.20
CA GLN A 53 16.10 -7.22 -5.08
C GLN A 53 17.46 -7.90 -5.26
N MET A 54 18.50 -7.19 -4.90
CA MET A 54 19.85 -7.71 -4.81
C MET A 54 20.07 -8.41 -3.45
N LYS A 55 21.08 -9.27 -3.32
CA LYS A 55 21.45 -9.93 -2.05
C LYS A 55 21.85 -8.96 -0.94
N ASP A 56 22.28 -7.77 -1.28
CA ASP A 56 22.60 -6.69 -0.35
C ASP A 56 21.36 -5.90 0.14
N GLY A 57 20.15 -6.31 -0.29
CA GLY A 57 18.89 -5.67 0.05
C GLY A 57 18.48 -4.51 -0.86
N ASN A 58 19.35 -4.08 -1.78
CA ASN A 58 19.06 -2.98 -2.68
C ASN A 58 18.05 -3.38 -3.78
N TRP A 59 17.11 -2.49 -4.07
CA TRP A 59 16.13 -2.66 -5.12
C TRP A 59 16.61 -2.07 -6.43
N HIS A 60 16.44 -2.84 -7.51
CA HIS A 60 16.77 -2.43 -8.86
C HIS A 60 15.58 -2.63 -9.80
N LYS A 61 15.52 -1.78 -10.83
CA LYS A 61 14.58 -1.88 -11.94
C LYS A 61 15.36 -2.14 -13.22
N LEU A 62 15.09 -3.28 -13.84
CA LEU A 62 15.56 -3.63 -15.19
C LEU A 62 14.48 -3.25 -16.19
N ARG A 63 14.88 -2.59 -17.26
CA ARG A 63 14.00 -2.12 -18.31
C ARG A 63 14.56 -2.48 -19.67
N PHE A 64 13.73 -3.04 -20.53
CA PHE A 64 14.00 -3.14 -21.96
C PHE A 64 13.09 -2.14 -22.68
N ILE A 65 13.71 -1.31 -23.53
CA ILE A 65 13.03 -0.24 -24.27
C ILE A 65 13.30 -0.48 -25.75
N GLU A 66 12.24 -0.58 -26.55
CA GLU A 66 12.34 -0.68 -28.00
C GLU A 66 13.02 0.56 -28.57
N LYS A 67 13.95 0.36 -29.50
CA LYS A 67 14.64 1.45 -30.21
C LYS A 67 14.40 1.41 -31.71
N LYS A 68 14.29 0.22 -32.27
CA LYS A 68 14.12 0.09 -33.71
C LYS A 68 13.48 -1.25 -34.08
N ARG A 69 12.55 -1.20 -35.04
CA ARG A 69 12.07 -2.36 -35.81
C ARG A 69 12.52 -2.26 -37.27
N ASP A 70 12.57 -3.39 -37.95
CA ASP A 70 12.78 -3.43 -39.41
C ASP A 70 11.48 -3.13 -40.18
N LYS A 71 11.53 -3.23 -41.51
CA LYS A 71 10.38 -2.98 -42.37
C LYS A 71 9.26 -4.01 -42.20
N ASP A 72 9.59 -5.19 -41.69
CA ASP A 72 8.67 -6.30 -41.47
C ASP A 72 8.11 -6.29 -40.05
N GLY A 73 8.47 -5.27 -39.21
CA GLY A 73 8.02 -5.10 -37.84
C GLY A 73 8.81 -5.90 -36.80
N ASN A 74 9.91 -6.58 -37.18
CA ASN A 74 10.72 -7.34 -36.26
C ASN A 74 11.59 -6.41 -35.38
N LEU A 75 11.67 -6.71 -34.08
CA LEU A 75 12.49 -5.98 -33.13
C LEU A 75 13.98 -6.17 -33.42
N THR A 76 14.69 -5.09 -33.78
CA THR A 76 16.11 -5.14 -34.16
C THR A 76 17.04 -4.53 -33.11
N HIS A 77 16.60 -3.51 -32.41
CA HIS A 77 17.41 -2.82 -31.39
C HIS A 77 16.59 -2.58 -30.11
N VAL A 78 17.18 -2.94 -28.98
CA VAL A 78 16.61 -2.75 -27.64
C VAL A 78 17.65 -2.08 -26.78
N LEU A 79 17.23 -1.08 -26.02
CA LEU A 79 18.03 -0.50 -24.94
C LEU A 79 17.72 -1.25 -23.64
N CYS A 80 18.76 -1.80 -23.02
CA CYS A 80 18.69 -2.35 -21.68
C CYS A 80 19.16 -1.28 -20.67
N ALA A 81 18.33 -0.96 -19.68
CA ALA A 81 18.66 0.00 -18.65
C ALA A 81 18.39 -0.60 -17.26
N ILE A 82 19.36 -0.45 -16.36
CA ILE A 82 19.24 -0.85 -14.97
C ILE A 82 19.37 0.40 -14.09
N ARG A 83 18.47 0.56 -13.15
CA ARG A 83 18.47 1.69 -12.21
C ARG A 83 18.20 1.19 -10.79
N SER A 84 18.93 1.72 -9.80
CA SER A 84 18.57 1.55 -8.40
C SER A 84 17.28 2.32 -8.08
N ILE A 85 16.37 1.67 -7.36
CA ILE A 85 15.09 2.23 -6.90
C ILE A 85 14.94 2.07 -5.38
N SER A 86 16.04 1.81 -4.66
CA SER A 86 16.02 1.58 -3.21
C SER A 86 15.43 2.76 -2.45
N ASP A 87 15.80 3.99 -2.81
CA ASP A 87 15.27 5.20 -2.18
C ASP A 87 13.76 5.36 -2.41
N VAL A 88 13.29 5.00 -3.61
CA VAL A 88 11.86 5.05 -3.96
C VAL A 88 11.10 4.02 -3.12
N LYS A 89 11.60 2.79 -3.02
CA LYS A 89 10.99 1.71 -2.22
C LYS A 89 10.96 2.05 -0.73
N LYS A 90 12.05 2.63 -0.21
CA LYS A 90 12.12 3.07 1.18
C LYS A 90 11.06 4.15 1.46
N LYS A 91 10.95 5.14 0.59
CA LYS A 91 9.96 6.21 0.74
C LYS A 91 8.53 5.72 0.61
N GLU A 92 8.27 4.78 -0.29
CA GLU A 92 6.96 4.11 -0.42
C GLU A 92 6.58 3.39 0.87
N GLN A 93 7.52 2.64 1.47
CA GLN A 93 7.31 1.93 2.72
C GLN A 93 7.05 2.89 3.89
N GLU A 94 7.82 3.98 4.00
CA GLU A 94 7.62 5.01 5.01
C GLU A 94 6.24 5.66 4.90
N LEU A 95 5.79 5.97 3.68
CA LEU A 95 4.45 6.52 3.44
C LEU A 95 3.34 5.54 3.80
N LEU A 96 3.50 4.27 3.45
CA LEU A 96 2.52 3.23 3.81
C LEU A 96 2.40 3.08 5.33
N GLN A 97 3.51 3.15 6.05
CA GLN A 97 3.51 3.12 7.52
C GLN A 97 2.79 4.34 8.11
N GLN A 98 3.09 5.54 7.62
CA GLN A 98 2.40 6.77 8.08
C GLN A 98 0.89 6.72 7.83
N VAL A 99 0.46 6.21 6.67
CA VAL A 99 -0.96 6.01 6.36
C VAL A 99 -1.61 5.02 7.33
N ALA A 100 -0.92 3.93 7.65
CA ALA A 100 -1.43 2.93 8.60
C ALA A 100 -1.58 3.52 10.01
N GLU A 101 -0.61 4.28 10.48
CA GLU A 101 -0.65 4.97 11.78
C GLU A 101 -1.79 6.01 11.83
N ALA A 102 -1.91 6.85 10.80
CA ALA A 102 -2.98 7.85 10.72
C ALA A 102 -4.38 7.22 10.72
N ARG A 103 -4.55 6.08 10.04
CA ARG A 103 -5.82 5.33 10.05
C ARG A 103 -6.15 4.77 11.44
N LYS A 104 -5.14 4.26 12.15
CA LYS A 104 -5.29 3.76 13.52
C LYS A 104 -5.73 4.88 14.46
N ASP A 105 -5.10 6.05 14.38
CA ASP A 105 -5.44 7.21 15.20
C ASP A 105 -6.85 7.73 14.89
N ALA A 106 -7.23 7.79 13.62
CA ALA A 106 -8.57 8.18 13.21
C ALA A 106 -9.65 7.22 13.76
N ALA A 107 -9.38 5.92 13.72
CA ALA A 107 -10.27 4.91 14.28
C ALA A 107 -10.42 5.03 15.80
N LEU A 108 -9.32 5.28 16.53
CA LEU A 108 -9.35 5.53 17.97
C LEU A 108 -10.15 6.77 18.33
N LYS A 109 -9.94 7.90 17.59
CA LYS A 109 -10.72 9.13 17.78
C LYS A 109 -12.20 8.92 17.53
N SER A 110 -12.56 8.22 16.46
CA SER A 110 -13.95 7.90 16.13
C SER A 110 -14.63 7.07 17.22
N ARG A 111 -13.93 6.05 17.72
CA ARG A 111 -14.42 5.21 18.82
C ARG A 111 -14.58 6.01 20.12
N PHE A 112 -13.62 6.88 20.43
CA PHE A 112 -13.69 7.77 21.60
C PHE A 112 -14.91 8.68 21.51
N LEU A 113 -15.14 9.36 20.38
CA LEU A 113 -16.29 10.23 20.16
C LEU A 113 -17.63 9.47 20.26
N SER A 114 -17.69 8.26 19.71
CA SER A 114 -18.87 7.41 19.80
C SER A 114 -19.21 7.04 21.25
N ASN A 115 -18.19 6.64 22.03
CA ASN A 115 -18.35 6.29 23.44
C ASN A 115 -18.78 7.52 24.25
N MET A 116 -18.11 8.66 24.06
CA MET A 116 -18.50 9.92 24.73
C MET A 116 -19.92 10.35 24.40
N SER A 117 -20.33 10.21 23.13
CA SER A 117 -21.70 10.54 22.73
C SER A 117 -22.72 9.66 23.43
N HIS A 118 -22.43 8.38 23.63
CA HIS A 118 -23.27 7.47 24.40
C HIS A 118 -23.31 7.86 25.89
N ASP A 119 -22.14 8.14 26.47
CA ASP A 119 -22.02 8.46 27.89
C ASP A 119 -22.66 9.81 28.26
N ILE A 120 -22.71 10.75 27.31
CA ILE A 120 -23.42 12.02 27.45
C ILE A 120 -24.93 11.84 27.23
N ARG A 121 -25.34 11.02 26.28
CA ARG A 121 -26.74 10.82 25.91
C ARG A 121 -27.53 10.17 27.08
N THR A 122 -26.90 9.24 27.78
CA THR A 122 -27.56 8.51 28.89
C THR A 122 -28.05 9.45 30.00
N PRO A 123 -27.22 10.30 30.62
CA PRO A 123 -27.68 11.24 31.65
C PRO A 123 -28.66 12.28 31.07
N ILE A 124 -28.42 12.79 29.86
CA ILE A 124 -29.34 13.75 29.21
C ILE A 124 -30.74 13.16 29.06
N ASN A 125 -30.85 11.93 28.56
CA ASN A 125 -32.13 11.24 28.40
C ASN A 125 -32.77 10.99 29.78
N GLY A 126 -31.98 10.72 30.80
CA GLY A 126 -32.44 10.63 32.19
C GLY A 126 -33.08 11.94 32.69
N ILE A 127 -32.38 13.06 32.46
CA ILE A 127 -32.87 14.41 32.83
C ILE A 127 -34.18 14.73 32.08
N ILE A 128 -34.20 14.51 30.74
CA ILE A 128 -35.41 14.74 29.93
C ILE A 128 -36.57 13.88 30.44
N GLY A 129 -36.36 12.60 30.68
CA GLY A 129 -37.40 11.71 31.18
C GLY A 129 -37.94 12.10 32.57
N MET A 130 -37.05 12.59 33.45
CA MET A 130 -37.50 13.08 34.76
C MET A 130 -38.28 14.41 34.68
N THR A 131 -37.88 15.32 33.80
CA THR A 131 -38.64 16.57 33.58
C THR A 131 -40.00 16.29 32.94
N GLU A 132 -40.08 15.41 31.93
CA GLU A 132 -41.34 15.00 31.35
C GLU A 132 -42.29 14.32 32.34
N LEU A 133 -41.72 13.50 33.22
CA LEU A 133 -42.48 12.84 34.29
C LEU A 133 -43.02 13.86 35.32
N ALA A 134 -42.21 14.83 35.73
CA ALA A 134 -42.62 15.90 36.63
C ALA A 134 -43.72 16.77 36.03
N ASP A 135 -43.63 17.10 34.72
CA ASP A 135 -44.66 17.88 34.02
C ASP A 135 -45.97 17.11 33.87
N ARG A 136 -45.93 15.79 33.70
CA ARG A 136 -47.14 14.95 33.58
C ARG A 136 -47.91 14.78 34.89
N TYR A 137 -47.24 14.93 36.03
CA TYR A 137 -47.81 14.75 37.34
C TYR A 137 -47.50 15.94 38.27
N PRO A 138 -47.98 17.16 37.94
CA PRO A 138 -47.65 18.39 38.69
C PRO A 138 -48.17 18.41 40.12
N ASP A 139 -49.30 17.79 40.37
CA ASP A 139 -49.97 17.78 41.68
C ASP A 139 -49.60 16.58 42.56
N ASN A 140 -48.62 15.74 42.11
CA ASN A 140 -48.21 14.56 42.89
C ASN A 140 -46.88 14.84 43.61
N PRO A 141 -46.88 15.11 44.96
CA PRO A 141 -45.68 15.50 45.70
C PRO A 141 -44.61 14.40 45.78
N GLU A 142 -45.03 13.11 45.74
CA GLU A 142 -44.06 12.01 45.80
C GLU A 142 -43.29 11.88 44.46
N ILE A 143 -43.99 12.02 43.34
CA ILE A 143 -43.33 11.98 42.00
C ILE A 143 -42.43 13.19 41.86
N GLN A 144 -42.86 14.38 42.23
CA GLN A 144 -42.08 15.60 42.19
C GLN A 144 -40.80 15.49 43.03
N LYS A 145 -40.89 14.88 44.20
CA LYS A 145 -39.72 14.65 45.07
C LYS A 145 -38.73 13.67 44.41
N LYS A 146 -39.22 12.54 43.93
CA LYS A 146 -38.37 11.52 43.24
C LYS A 146 -37.67 12.07 42.01
N CYS A 147 -38.37 12.86 41.18
CA CYS A 147 -37.79 13.49 40.01
C CYS A 147 -36.63 14.43 40.40
N ARG A 148 -36.83 15.24 41.42
CA ARG A 148 -35.84 16.20 41.94
C ARG A 148 -34.58 15.50 42.49
N GLU A 149 -34.79 14.45 43.30
CA GLU A 149 -33.68 13.66 43.86
C GLU A 149 -32.81 13.04 42.73
N LYS A 150 -33.44 12.40 41.74
CA LYS A 150 -32.73 11.82 40.60
C LYS A 150 -32.05 12.84 39.67
N LEU A 151 -32.61 14.04 39.51
CA LEU A 151 -31.97 15.12 38.76
C LEU A 151 -30.71 15.66 39.47
N LEU A 152 -30.63 15.58 40.78
CA LEU A 152 -29.47 16.01 41.58
C LEU A 152 -28.34 14.94 41.62
N GLU A 153 -28.67 13.68 41.31
CA GLU A 153 -27.73 12.56 41.24
C GLU A 153 -27.14 12.34 39.85
N SER A 154 -27.67 13.00 38.80
CA SER A 154 -27.27 12.85 37.39
C SER A 154 -26.20 13.84 36.98
#